data_e9b90c8be754ce352c73170afe3cef6b
#
_entry.id   e9b90c8be754ce352c73170afe3cef6b
#
_cell.length_a   1.000
_cell.length_b   1.000
_cell.length_c   1.000
_cell.angle_alpha   90.00
_cell.angle_beta   90.00
_cell.angle_gamma   90.00
#
_symmetry.space_group_name_H-M   'P 1'
#
loop_
_entity.id
_entity.type
_entity.pdbx_description
1 polymer ?
#
loop_
_entity_poly.entity_id
_entity_poly.type
_entity_poly.pdbx_seq_one_letter_code
_entity_poly.pdbx_strand_id
1 'polypeptide(L)'
;MICKRKLKGLLVGVSIMGLAACDDDSDRRGPGPDNESLEIGSVQVSTLPVPEGVNPRSAAFTESGKLVLRYSDENGGGKLATLNVDGSEFRTFYEGGAGDNDHLLFADGKRIHQGTTIVECTEVFEECDDAKVVPIQFPEEFEGDPRIRNVAQEAIIAPDNKTISYMVLMVDFSTIVLTGTLVREADRYVLTDSRIISTVEPFPADAANPGAVIPVTPYINGEVKQFVHGGAGISVAGGKDLATADSTVIRLDTGALDQYTYTPGYDETTIFSPDEKLGMVMTTRFSAATDLGIFGLMPRPYGTSLNVNLNRYMYTHGVTAVRGSREGNIGPALVDIERSRMEPGYLGTNLALEEDWVYRSPMEWSHDGKMAAWPELSQSGEGTRIRIVELPDYVPGEPVPTVDSPVMPGSTNDLDKAYEFQDLQQNIDVIVYGKHSGYITFKQTKTGITRSTHEKRYFDFSDDGDAVYNGAEIMNANLTGNSVYTADITLTGSKPGVMKLKATFGALGGPAVVTAPAQLIFDEDASG
;
A
#
# COMPACT_ATOMS: atom_id res chain seq x y z
N MET A 1 4.05 0.60 44.22
CA MET A 1 4.20 -0.16 45.50
C MET A 1 5.29 -1.21 45.31
N ILE A 2 6.35 -1.08 46.06
CA ILE A 2 7.63 -1.79 45.87
C ILE A 2 7.49 -3.23 46.39
N CYS A 3 7.85 -4.22 45.61
CA CYS A 3 8.14 -5.54 46.17
C CYS A 3 9.50 -6.06 45.68
N LYS A 4 10.51 -5.83 46.50
CA LYS A 4 11.82 -6.50 46.42
C LYS A 4 11.71 -7.88 47.01
N ARG A 5 12.16 -8.92 46.32
CA ARG A 5 12.62 -10.13 46.95
C ARG A 5 13.93 -10.61 46.32
N LYS A 6 14.97 -10.57 47.16
CA LYS A 6 16.26 -11.25 46.94
C LYS A 6 16.08 -12.74 47.20
N LEU A 7 16.66 -13.58 46.37
CA LEU A 7 17.10 -14.90 46.78
C LEU A 7 18.49 -15.19 46.20
N LYS A 8 19.38 -15.62 47.10
CA LYS A 8 20.76 -16.07 46.83
C LYS A 8 20.76 -17.57 46.56
N GLY A 9 21.62 -17.99 45.62
CA GLY A 9 22.50 -19.18 45.75
C GLY A 9 21.98 -20.44 45.08
N LEU A 10 22.60 -21.00 44.12
CA LEU A 10 23.69 -21.96 44.09
C LEU A 10 23.92 -22.47 42.66
N LEU A 11 25.18 -22.52 42.25
CA LEU A 11 25.65 -23.10 41.00
C LEU A 11 25.42 -24.62 40.96
N VAL A 12 24.93 -25.17 39.88
CA VAL A 12 25.43 -26.41 39.25
C VAL A 12 25.15 -26.30 37.75
N GLY A 13 26.20 -26.43 36.94
CA GLY A 13 26.12 -26.37 35.49
C GLY A 13 25.62 -27.69 34.90
N VAL A 14 24.79 -27.53 33.86
CA VAL A 14 24.66 -28.49 32.76
C VAL A 14 24.37 -27.69 31.51
N SER A 15 25.26 -27.77 30.54
CA SER A 15 25.06 -27.24 29.19
C SER A 15 24.01 -28.07 28.45
N ILE A 16 22.92 -27.46 28.10
CA ILE A 16 22.04 -27.96 27.02
C ILE A 16 21.83 -26.78 26.05
N MET A 17 22.37 -26.93 24.87
CA MET A 17 22.00 -26.09 23.72
C MET A 17 20.52 -26.32 23.42
N GLY A 18 19.71 -25.37 23.77
CA GLY A 18 18.33 -25.26 23.31
C GLY A 18 18.26 -24.09 22.33
N LEU A 19 17.99 -24.37 21.07
CA LEU A 19 17.52 -23.39 20.09
C LEU A 19 16.18 -22.89 20.62
N ALA A 20 16.16 -21.71 21.19
CA ALA A 20 14.96 -20.95 21.47
C ALA A 20 14.81 -19.97 20.31
N ALA A 21 13.98 -20.32 19.34
CA ALA A 21 13.31 -19.34 18.52
C ALA A 21 12.23 -18.71 19.42
N CYS A 22 12.51 -17.56 19.97
CA CYS A 22 11.51 -16.71 20.58
C CYS A 22 11.18 -15.64 19.55
N ASP A 23 10.20 -15.89 18.72
CA ASP A 23 9.43 -14.83 18.10
C ASP A 23 8.50 -14.28 19.18
N ASP A 24 8.94 -13.21 19.80
CA ASP A 24 8.15 -12.48 20.78
C ASP A 24 7.56 -11.24 20.07
N ASP A 25 6.42 -11.44 19.43
CA ASP A 25 5.62 -10.37 18.79
C ASP A 25 4.85 -9.52 19.83
N SER A 26 5.25 -9.61 21.11
CA SER A 26 4.58 -8.90 22.20
C SER A 26 5.16 -7.51 22.54
N ASP A 27 6.11 -7.00 21.77
CA ASP A 27 6.71 -5.68 22.01
C ASP A 27 6.00 -4.54 21.25
N ARG A 28 4.67 -4.48 21.29
CA ARG A 28 3.95 -3.21 21.12
C ARG A 28 4.08 -2.39 22.41
N ARG A 29 5.30 -2.01 22.74
CA ARG A 29 5.54 -1.03 23.79
C ARG A 29 5.30 0.36 23.21
N GLY A 30 4.57 1.19 23.96
CA GLY A 30 4.49 2.59 23.67
C GLY A 30 5.89 3.24 23.56
N PRO A 31 6.00 4.47 23.06
CA PRO A 31 7.27 5.11 22.75
C PRO A 31 8.25 4.94 23.91
N GLY A 32 9.43 4.45 23.60
CA GLY A 32 10.53 4.41 24.55
C GLY A 32 10.86 5.85 25.01
N PRO A 33 11.49 6.03 26.15
CA PRO A 33 11.70 7.34 26.76
C PRO A 33 12.57 8.34 25.96
N ASP A 34 13.02 7.96 24.77
CA ASP A 34 13.94 8.77 23.94
C ASP A 34 13.36 9.16 22.56
N ASN A 35 12.08 8.87 22.26
CA ASN A 35 11.45 9.30 21.01
C ASN A 35 10.92 10.74 21.14
N GLU A 36 11.79 11.72 20.89
CA GLU A 36 11.36 13.09 20.63
C GLU A 36 10.57 13.07 19.30
N SER A 37 9.31 13.53 19.34
CA SER A 37 8.52 13.76 18.13
C SER A 37 9.26 14.74 17.22
N LEU A 38 9.27 14.50 15.91
CA LEU A 38 9.89 15.40 14.96
C LEU A 38 9.23 16.79 15.05
N GLU A 39 10.05 17.82 15.20
CA GLU A 39 9.58 19.21 15.09
C GLU A 39 9.42 19.57 13.61
N ILE A 40 8.22 19.43 13.09
CA ILE A 40 7.92 19.75 11.67
C ILE A 40 7.78 21.27 11.50
N GLY A 41 7.37 21.99 12.55
CA GLY A 41 7.12 23.44 12.49
C GLY A 41 5.90 23.80 11.66
N SER A 42 5.98 24.88 10.90
CA SER A 42 4.89 25.36 10.06
C SER A 42 4.76 24.51 8.78
N VAL A 43 3.50 24.26 8.39
CA VAL A 43 3.15 23.56 7.15
C VAL A 43 2.41 24.53 6.24
N GLN A 44 2.96 24.80 5.07
CA GLN A 44 2.39 25.71 4.09
C GLN A 44 1.95 24.94 2.85
N VAL A 45 0.71 25.13 2.40
CA VAL A 45 0.18 24.47 1.21
C VAL A 45 -0.20 25.52 0.18
N SER A 46 0.36 25.42 -1.01
CA SER A 46 0.13 26.33 -2.14
C SER A 46 -0.30 25.56 -3.40
N THR A 47 -0.71 26.30 -4.41
CA THR A 47 -0.96 25.75 -5.75
C THR A 47 0.16 26.17 -6.67
N LEU A 48 0.73 25.21 -7.42
CA LEU A 48 1.75 25.47 -8.43
C LEU A 48 1.17 26.40 -9.51
N PRO A 49 1.75 27.59 -9.73
CA PRO A 49 1.35 28.45 -10.84
C PRO A 49 1.75 27.79 -12.16
N VAL A 50 0.83 27.76 -13.13
CA VAL A 50 1.11 27.27 -14.48
C VAL A 50 0.62 28.29 -15.51
N PRO A 51 1.19 28.33 -16.73
CA PRO A 51 0.71 29.23 -17.79
C PRO A 51 -0.76 28.98 -18.14
N GLU A 52 -1.43 30.01 -18.66
CA GLU A 52 -2.80 29.90 -19.18
C GLU A 52 -2.89 28.82 -20.26
N GLY A 53 -3.94 28.00 -20.25
CA GLY A 53 -4.15 26.89 -21.17
C GLY A 53 -3.41 25.61 -20.82
N VAL A 54 -2.55 25.61 -19.80
CA VAL A 54 -1.89 24.41 -19.26
C VAL A 54 -2.80 23.72 -18.25
N ASN A 55 -3.11 22.46 -18.49
CA ASN A 55 -3.88 21.62 -17.57
C ASN A 55 -2.95 20.55 -16.96
N PRO A 56 -2.41 20.79 -15.75
CA PRO A 56 -1.39 19.94 -15.14
C PRO A 56 -1.98 18.58 -14.73
N ARG A 57 -1.21 17.51 -14.85
CA ARG A 57 -1.65 16.15 -14.54
C ARG A 57 -0.88 15.55 -13.37
N SER A 58 0.43 15.72 -13.35
CA SER A 58 1.32 15.28 -12.29
C SER A 58 2.62 16.09 -12.33
N ALA A 59 3.33 16.14 -11.23
CA ALA A 59 4.62 16.81 -11.12
C ALA A 59 5.57 15.98 -10.26
N ALA A 60 6.85 15.98 -10.61
CA ALA A 60 7.92 15.34 -9.84
C ALA A 60 9.15 16.26 -9.78
N PHE A 61 9.87 16.22 -8.65
CA PHE A 61 11.02 17.08 -8.44
C PHE A 61 12.27 16.54 -9.12
N THR A 62 13.06 17.42 -9.74
CA THR A 62 14.42 17.12 -10.20
C THR A 62 15.42 17.39 -9.08
N GLU A 63 16.65 16.90 -9.23
CA GLU A 63 17.72 17.18 -8.26
C GLU A 63 18.02 18.68 -8.11
N SER A 64 17.80 19.49 -9.16
CA SER A 64 17.98 20.94 -9.10
C SER A 64 16.87 21.67 -8.31
N GLY A 65 15.83 20.96 -7.87
CA GLY A 65 14.66 21.52 -7.19
C GLY A 65 13.60 22.09 -8.14
N LYS A 66 13.77 21.97 -9.47
CA LYS A 66 12.71 22.24 -10.44
C LYS A 66 11.73 21.07 -10.46
N LEU A 67 10.62 21.28 -11.15
CA LEU A 67 9.61 20.26 -11.39
C LEU A 67 9.64 19.80 -12.86
N VAL A 68 9.48 18.52 -13.09
CA VAL A 68 8.99 17.96 -14.36
C VAL A 68 7.47 17.86 -14.24
N LEU A 69 6.78 18.62 -15.07
CA LEU A 69 5.33 18.68 -15.13
C LEU A 69 4.83 17.87 -16.32
N ARG A 70 3.95 16.92 -16.06
CA ARG A 70 3.10 16.34 -17.10
C ARG A 70 1.81 17.15 -17.20
N TYR A 71 1.46 17.53 -18.42
CA TYR A 71 0.28 18.38 -18.65
C TYR A 71 -0.39 18.07 -20.00
N SER A 72 -1.59 18.58 -20.19
CA SER A 72 -2.25 18.71 -21.49
C SER A 72 -2.60 20.16 -21.74
N ASP A 73 -2.73 20.53 -23.01
CA ASP A 73 -3.24 21.82 -23.43
C ASP A 73 -4.60 21.69 -24.15
N GLU A 74 -5.10 22.76 -24.73
CA GLU A 74 -6.36 22.81 -25.47
C GLU A 74 -6.40 21.86 -26.68
N ASN A 75 -5.24 21.49 -27.24
CA ASN A 75 -5.13 20.54 -28.35
C ASN A 75 -5.15 19.08 -27.87
N GLY A 76 -5.17 18.84 -26.56
CA GLY A 76 -5.04 17.52 -25.95
C GLY A 76 -3.63 16.96 -26.05
N GLY A 77 -3.49 15.66 -25.77
CA GLY A 77 -2.20 14.99 -25.70
C GLY A 77 -1.46 15.22 -24.39
N GLY A 78 -0.57 14.29 -24.05
CA GLY A 78 0.32 14.44 -22.89
C GLY A 78 1.61 15.11 -23.32
N LYS A 79 2.02 16.14 -22.58
CA LYS A 79 3.26 16.88 -22.79
C LYS A 79 4.07 16.89 -21.51
N LEU A 80 5.38 17.11 -21.63
CA LEU A 80 6.30 17.26 -20.50
C LEU A 80 6.99 18.61 -20.56
N ALA A 81 7.04 19.28 -19.41
CA ALA A 81 7.75 20.56 -19.26
C ALA A 81 8.54 20.57 -17.96
N THR A 82 9.59 21.40 -17.93
CA THR A 82 10.26 21.79 -16.69
C THR A 82 9.84 23.19 -16.28
N LEU A 83 9.77 23.45 -14.96
CA LEU A 83 9.49 24.78 -14.40
C LEU A 83 9.98 24.88 -12.96
N ASN A 84 10.13 26.09 -12.47
CA ASN A 84 10.38 26.35 -11.05
C ASN A 84 9.08 26.18 -10.22
N VAL A 85 9.20 25.99 -8.93
CA VAL A 85 8.06 25.88 -8.00
C VAL A 85 7.20 27.14 -7.93
N ASP A 86 7.73 28.29 -8.33
CA ASP A 86 7.00 29.56 -8.47
C ASP A 86 6.31 29.73 -9.83
N GLY A 87 6.38 28.69 -10.70
CA GLY A 87 5.81 28.70 -12.05
C GLY A 87 6.68 29.36 -13.11
N SER A 88 7.81 29.95 -12.75
CA SER A 88 8.74 30.58 -13.70
C SER A 88 9.52 29.55 -14.49
N GLU A 89 10.15 29.99 -15.58
CA GLU A 89 10.99 29.18 -16.48
C GLU A 89 10.27 27.94 -17.06
N PHE A 90 8.99 28.05 -17.32
CA PHE A 90 8.21 26.98 -17.95
C PHE A 90 8.77 26.68 -19.36
N ARG A 91 9.24 25.45 -19.56
CA ARG A 91 9.82 25.00 -20.83
C ARG A 91 9.34 23.59 -21.18
N THR A 92 8.56 23.48 -22.27
CA THR A 92 8.17 22.18 -22.82
C THR A 92 9.39 21.54 -23.50
N PHE A 93 9.68 20.29 -23.17
CA PHE A 93 10.76 19.52 -23.77
C PHE A 93 10.26 18.26 -24.51
N TYR A 94 8.99 17.86 -24.33
CA TYR A 94 8.42 16.72 -25.01
C TYR A 94 6.93 16.94 -25.31
N GLU A 95 6.52 16.66 -26.59
CA GLU A 95 5.15 16.84 -27.06
C GLU A 95 4.55 15.57 -27.73
N GLY A 96 5.16 14.41 -27.55
CA GLY A 96 4.85 13.18 -28.28
C GLY A 96 3.70 12.33 -27.74
N GLY A 97 2.89 12.85 -26.82
CA GLY A 97 1.83 12.09 -26.19
C GLY A 97 2.37 11.26 -25.00
N ALA A 98 2.53 11.89 -23.85
CA ALA A 98 2.83 11.17 -22.63
C ALA A 98 1.60 10.31 -22.26
N GLY A 99 1.82 9.01 -21.98
CA GLY A 99 0.76 8.05 -21.62
C GLY A 99 -0.11 8.51 -20.44
N ASP A 100 -1.25 7.85 -20.24
CA ASP A 100 -2.28 8.36 -19.32
C ASP A 100 -1.97 8.16 -17.82
N ASN A 101 -0.92 7.43 -17.48
CA ASN A 101 -0.63 7.05 -16.09
C ASN A 101 0.72 7.56 -15.61
N ASP A 102 0.97 7.34 -14.35
CA ASP A 102 2.07 7.76 -13.52
C ASP A 102 3.38 7.96 -14.28
N HIS A 103 3.96 9.14 -14.18
CA HIS A 103 5.30 9.35 -14.62
C HIS A 103 6.23 9.40 -13.40
N LEU A 104 7.23 8.57 -13.43
CA LEU A 104 8.21 8.44 -12.36
C LEU A 104 9.58 8.77 -12.92
N LEU A 105 10.25 9.69 -12.26
CA LEU A 105 11.60 10.06 -12.66
C LEU A 105 12.59 8.99 -12.23
N PHE A 106 13.56 8.71 -13.10
CA PHE A 106 14.78 8.04 -12.67
C PHE A 106 15.65 9.04 -11.90
N ALA A 107 16.40 8.54 -10.94
CA ALA A 107 17.32 9.38 -10.17
C ALA A 107 18.45 10.00 -11.02
N ASP A 108 18.63 9.58 -12.26
CA ASP A 108 19.61 10.18 -13.18
C ASP A 108 19.15 11.53 -13.78
N GLY A 109 17.88 11.92 -13.57
CA GLY A 109 17.34 13.17 -14.10
C GLY A 109 17.19 13.23 -15.62
N LYS A 110 17.26 12.07 -16.31
CA LYS A 110 17.27 11.96 -17.78
C LYS A 110 16.19 11.03 -18.33
N ARG A 111 15.56 10.23 -17.49
CA ARG A 111 14.58 9.22 -17.88
C ARG A 111 13.31 9.33 -17.07
N ILE A 112 12.19 9.08 -17.74
CA ILE A 112 10.85 9.04 -17.12
C ILE A 112 10.18 7.74 -17.51
N HIS A 113 9.77 6.94 -16.54
CA HIS A 113 8.94 5.77 -16.76
C HIS A 113 7.49 6.19 -16.97
N GLN A 114 6.86 5.65 -18.01
CA GLN A 114 5.46 5.89 -18.35
C GLN A 114 4.77 4.58 -18.79
N GLY A 115 4.20 3.85 -17.85
CA GLY A 115 3.52 2.58 -18.14
C GLY A 115 4.43 1.55 -18.80
N THR A 116 4.29 1.34 -20.10
CA THR A 116 5.11 0.38 -20.87
C THR A 116 6.22 1.04 -21.69
N THR A 117 6.53 2.30 -21.40
CA THR A 117 7.55 3.07 -22.13
C THR A 117 8.43 3.89 -21.18
N ILE A 118 9.56 4.31 -21.68
CA ILE A 118 10.46 5.27 -21.04
C ILE A 118 10.67 6.43 -22.00
N VAL A 119 10.48 7.66 -21.51
CA VAL A 119 10.97 8.87 -22.20
C VAL A 119 12.40 9.09 -21.75
N GLU A 120 13.33 9.17 -22.69
CA GLU A 120 14.75 9.41 -22.39
C GLU A 120 15.29 10.62 -23.12
N CYS A 121 16.18 11.34 -22.45
CA CYS A 121 16.94 12.48 -22.93
C CYS A 121 18.43 12.16 -22.85
N THR A 122 19.25 12.79 -23.71
CA THR A 122 20.72 12.70 -23.60
C THR A 122 21.21 13.51 -22.40
N GLU A 123 20.67 14.70 -22.20
CA GLU A 123 20.99 15.60 -21.09
C GLU A 123 19.89 15.54 -20.01
N VAL A 124 20.09 16.21 -18.88
CA VAL A 124 19.08 16.34 -17.84
C VAL A 124 17.83 17.07 -18.37
N PHE A 125 16.67 16.85 -17.75
CA PHE A 125 15.39 17.38 -18.28
C PHE A 125 15.40 18.88 -18.48
N GLU A 126 16.12 19.63 -17.66
CA GLU A 126 16.26 21.08 -17.76
C GLU A 126 16.98 21.51 -19.04
N GLU A 127 17.78 20.64 -19.64
CA GLU A 127 18.56 20.90 -20.86
C GLU A 127 18.11 20.00 -22.03
N CYS A 128 17.14 19.13 -21.83
CA CYS A 128 16.67 18.17 -22.82
C CYS A 128 16.02 18.86 -24.04
N ASP A 129 16.50 18.52 -25.24
CA ASP A 129 15.94 18.94 -26.52
C ASP A 129 15.78 17.76 -27.52
N ASP A 130 16.14 16.54 -27.08
CA ASP A 130 16.15 15.32 -27.89
C ASP A 130 15.28 14.18 -27.33
N ALA A 131 14.29 14.51 -26.50
CA ALA A 131 13.44 13.55 -25.83
C ALA A 131 12.80 12.53 -26.80
N LYS A 132 12.92 11.25 -26.49
CA LYS A 132 12.37 10.16 -27.28
C LYS A 132 11.71 9.11 -26.42
N VAL A 133 10.66 8.47 -26.95
CA VAL A 133 9.98 7.34 -26.31
C VAL A 133 10.64 6.03 -26.71
N VAL A 134 10.92 5.21 -25.74
CA VAL A 134 11.51 3.88 -25.89
C VAL A 134 10.62 2.85 -25.22
N PRO A 135 10.16 1.81 -25.93
CA PRO A 135 9.29 0.79 -25.34
C PRO A 135 10.04 -0.11 -24.33
N ILE A 136 9.29 -0.65 -23.37
CA ILE A 136 9.74 -1.70 -22.47
C ILE A 136 9.20 -3.04 -22.99
N GLN A 137 10.07 -4.00 -23.18
CA GLN A 137 9.71 -5.39 -23.43
C GLN A 137 9.62 -6.13 -22.09
N PHE A 138 8.41 -6.54 -21.73
CA PHE A 138 8.15 -7.41 -20.59
C PHE A 138 8.45 -8.87 -20.93
N PRO A 139 8.49 -9.78 -19.93
CA PRO A 139 8.70 -11.22 -20.18
C PRO A 139 7.68 -11.78 -21.16
N GLU A 140 8.16 -12.54 -22.14
CA GLU A 140 7.32 -13.13 -23.22
C GLU A 140 6.23 -14.05 -22.66
N GLU A 141 6.45 -14.67 -21.51
CA GLU A 141 5.52 -15.57 -20.83
C GLU A 141 4.20 -14.89 -20.44
N PHE A 142 4.20 -13.57 -20.33
CA PHE A 142 2.99 -12.78 -20.04
C PHE A 142 2.26 -12.32 -21.31
N GLU A 143 2.91 -12.40 -22.46
CA GLU A 143 2.34 -11.88 -23.70
C GLU A 143 1.21 -12.78 -24.20
N GLY A 144 0.01 -12.19 -24.33
CA GLY A 144 -1.16 -12.90 -24.84
C GLY A 144 -1.80 -13.92 -23.88
N ASP A 145 -1.35 -14.00 -22.64
CA ASP A 145 -1.98 -14.88 -21.64
C ASP A 145 -3.37 -14.37 -21.26
N PRO A 146 -4.44 -15.16 -21.47
CA PRO A 146 -5.82 -14.74 -21.23
C PRO A 146 -6.15 -14.52 -19.74
N ARG A 147 -5.27 -14.93 -18.83
CA ARG A 147 -5.42 -14.72 -17.38
C ARG A 147 -4.92 -13.36 -16.94
N ILE A 148 -4.10 -12.71 -17.76
CA ILE A 148 -3.52 -11.40 -17.46
C ILE A 148 -4.40 -10.30 -18.06
N ARG A 149 -4.75 -9.34 -17.24
CA ARG A 149 -5.46 -8.14 -17.66
C ARG A 149 -4.50 -7.01 -18.05
N ASN A 150 -3.44 -6.83 -17.28
CA ASN A 150 -2.41 -5.82 -17.52
C ASN A 150 -1.07 -6.30 -16.94
N VAL A 151 -0.01 -6.28 -17.76
CA VAL A 151 1.34 -6.71 -17.37
C VAL A 151 2.10 -5.66 -16.56
N ALA A 152 1.65 -4.40 -16.58
CA ALA A 152 2.27 -3.29 -15.85
C ALA A 152 1.17 -2.35 -15.35
N GLN A 153 0.36 -2.83 -14.41
CA GLN A 153 -0.73 -2.02 -13.81
C GLN A 153 -0.16 -0.82 -13.06
N GLU A 154 0.90 -1.05 -12.31
CA GLU A 154 1.75 -0.05 -11.70
C GLU A 154 3.20 -0.52 -11.77
N ALA A 155 4.10 0.43 -11.83
CA ALA A 155 5.53 0.17 -11.75
C ALA A 155 6.22 1.31 -11.03
N ILE A 156 7.33 1.02 -10.36
CA ILE A 156 8.18 1.97 -9.66
C ILE A 156 9.64 1.69 -9.99
N ILE A 157 10.45 2.74 -9.99
CA ILE A 157 11.87 2.66 -10.30
C ILE A 157 12.70 2.82 -9.03
N ALA A 158 13.68 1.94 -8.86
CA ALA A 158 14.63 2.05 -7.75
C ALA A 158 15.63 3.19 -7.96
N PRO A 159 16.15 3.78 -6.89
CA PRO A 159 17.16 4.82 -6.97
C PRO A 159 18.48 4.36 -7.60
N ASP A 160 18.69 3.04 -7.80
CA ASP A 160 19.82 2.48 -8.54
C ASP A 160 19.73 2.70 -10.07
N ASN A 161 18.64 3.29 -10.57
CA ASN A 161 18.36 3.59 -11.97
C ASN A 161 18.24 2.38 -12.92
N LYS A 162 18.14 1.17 -12.40
CA LYS A 162 18.08 -0.07 -13.19
C LYS A 162 17.05 -1.07 -12.70
N THR A 163 16.78 -1.09 -11.41
CA THR A 163 15.77 -2.01 -10.84
C THR A 163 14.38 -1.39 -10.93
N ILE A 164 13.44 -2.17 -11.41
CA ILE A 164 12.01 -1.83 -11.45
C ILE A 164 11.24 -2.83 -10.58
N SER A 165 10.23 -2.35 -9.85
CA SER A 165 9.18 -3.23 -9.37
C SER A 165 7.90 -2.94 -10.12
N TYR A 166 7.18 -3.97 -10.49
CA TYR A 166 5.97 -3.83 -11.28
C TYR A 166 4.91 -4.85 -10.84
N MET A 167 3.68 -4.52 -11.12
CA MET A 167 2.51 -5.29 -10.74
C MET A 167 1.79 -5.82 -11.96
N VAL A 168 1.61 -7.14 -12.01
CA VAL A 168 0.75 -7.80 -13.00
C VAL A 168 -0.65 -7.91 -12.42
N LEU A 169 -1.63 -7.31 -13.10
CA LEU A 169 -3.04 -7.42 -12.76
C LEU A 169 -3.68 -8.57 -13.51
N MET A 170 -4.28 -9.49 -12.77
CA MET A 170 -4.98 -10.65 -13.30
C MET A 170 -6.45 -10.35 -13.62
N VAL A 171 -7.10 -11.18 -14.43
CA VAL A 171 -8.51 -10.99 -14.83
C VAL A 171 -9.51 -11.08 -13.68
N ASP A 172 -9.14 -11.71 -12.58
CA ASP A 172 -9.93 -11.77 -11.34
C ASP A 172 -9.60 -10.63 -10.36
N PHE A 173 -8.82 -9.64 -10.82
CA PHE A 173 -8.34 -8.50 -10.03
C PHE A 173 -7.38 -8.88 -8.89
N SER A 174 -6.83 -10.09 -8.89
CA SER A 174 -5.65 -10.36 -8.08
C SER A 174 -4.42 -9.72 -8.71
N THR A 175 -3.42 -9.44 -7.88
CA THR A 175 -2.18 -8.82 -8.30
C THR A 175 -0.99 -9.67 -7.91
N ILE A 176 0.04 -9.63 -8.73
CA ILE A 176 1.32 -10.29 -8.47
C ILE A 176 2.38 -9.23 -8.63
N VAL A 177 3.26 -9.11 -7.64
CA VAL A 177 4.35 -8.13 -7.66
C VAL A 177 5.65 -8.83 -8.02
N LEU A 178 6.37 -8.21 -8.93
CA LEU A 178 7.67 -8.66 -9.39
C LEU A 178 8.70 -7.53 -9.25
N THR A 179 9.96 -7.92 -9.17
CA THR A 179 11.11 -7.06 -9.43
C THR A 179 11.83 -7.53 -10.68
N GLY A 180 12.52 -6.65 -11.36
CA GLY A 180 13.32 -6.99 -12.52
C GLY A 180 14.37 -5.91 -12.80
N THR A 181 15.25 -6.19 -13.77
CA THR A 181 16.31 -5.26 -14.19
C THR A 181 16.01 -4.73 -15.58
N LEU A 182 15.98 -3.42 -15.73
CA LEU A 182 15.84 -2.75 -17.02
C LEU A 182 17.20 -2.67 -17.71
N VAL A 183 17.33 -3.29 -18.86
CA VAL A 183 18.52 -3.28 -19.69
C VAL A 183 18.23 -2.51 -20.98
N ARG A 184 18.98 -1.42 -21.25
CA ARG A 184 18.85 -0.62 -22.47
C ARG A 184 19.51 -1.34 -23.65
N GLU A 185 18.72 -1.70 -24.65
CA GLU A 185 19.15 -2.19 -25.95
C GLU A 185 19.09 -1.07 -27.01
N ALA A 186 19.33 -1.38 -28.28
CA ALA A 186 19.40 -0.37 -29.33
C ALA A 186 18.09 0.43 -29.50
N ASP A 187 16.93 -0.22 -29.44
CA ASP A 187 15.60 0.35 -29.75
C ASP A 187 14.56 0.18 -28.64
N ARG A 188 14.91 -0.46 -27.54
CA ARG A 188 14.01 -0.78 -26.43
C ARG A 188 14.74 -0.93 -25.12
N TYR A 189 13.98 -0.97 -24.04
CA TYR A 189 14.40 -1.56 -22.77
C TYR A 189 13.89 -3.00 -22.70
N VAL A 190 14.73 -3.90 -22.22
CA VAL A 190 14.32 -5.30 -21.95
C VAL A 190 14.33 -5.50 -20.45
N LEU A 191 13.25 -6.06 -19.95
CA LEU A 191 13.12 -6.42 -18.54
C LEU A 191 13.67 -7.83 -18.34
N THR A 192 14.79 -7.91 -17.66
CA THR A 192 15.49 -9.16 -17.36
C THR A 192 15.41 -9.50 -15.88
N ASP A 193 15.76 -10.75 -15.53
CA ASP A 193 15.81 -11.25 -14.15
C ASP A 193 14.53 -11.00 -13.34
N SER A 194 13.39 -11.05 -14.01
CA SER A 194 12.09 -10.87 -13.36
C SER A 194 11.87 -11.93 -12.29
N ARG A 195 11.53 -11.47 -11.07
CA ARG A 195 11.32 -12.33 -9.90
C ARG A 195 10.04 -11.96 -9.19
N ILE A 196 9.24 -12.96 -8.90
CA ILE A 196 8.05 -12.82 -8.08
C ILE A 196 8.50 -12.60 -6.65
N ILE A 197 8.10 -11.50 -6.04
CA ILE A 197 8.32 -11.16 -4.64
C ILE A 197 7.05 -11.28 -3.80
N SER A 198 5.90 -11.41 -4.44
CA SER A 198 4.67 -11.85 -3.77
C SER A 198 4.86 -13.27 -3.28
N THR A 199 4.67 -13.50 -1.99
CA THR A 199 4.84 -14.83 -1.40
C THR A 199 3.51 -15.39 -0.95
N VAL A 200 3.35 -16.71 -1.07
CA VAL A 200 2.26 -17.46 -0.45
C VAL A 200 2.82 -18.15 0.77
N GLU A 201 2.39 -17.73 1.96
CA GLU A 201 2.68 -18.49 3.16
C GLU A 201 1.63 -19.59 3.33
N PRO A 202 2.04 -20.86 3.37
CA PRO A 202 1.13 -21.93 3.72
C PRO A 202 0.74 -21.80 5.19
N PHE A 203 -0.55 -21.71 5.48
CA PHE A 203 -1.02 -21.87 6.86
C PHE A 203 -0.73 -23.29 7.36
N PRO A 204 -0.40 -23.45 8.65
CA PRO A 204 -0.38 -24.76 9.24
C PRO A 204 -1.78 -25.35 9.13
N ALA A 205 -1.98 -26.22 8.16
CA ALA A 205 -3.21 -26.94 7.99
C ALA A 205 -3.45 -27.85 9.20
N ASP A 206 -4.73 -28.14 9.45
CA ASP A 206 -5.19 -29.16 10.37
C ASP A 206 -4.29 -30.41 10.29
N ALA A 207 -3.88 -30.92 11.45
CA ALA A 207 -3.16 -32.20 11.55
C ALA A 207 -3.94 -33.37 10.93
N ALA A 208 -5.25 -33.26 10.80
CA ALA A 208 -6.12 -34.21 10.09
C ALA A 208 -6.08 -34.03 8.55
N ASN A 209 -5.55 -32.90 8.06
CA ASN A 209 -5.46 -32.62 6.63
C ASN A 209 -4.09 -31.97 6.28
N PRO A 210 -2.97 -32.71 6.48
CA PRO A 210 -1.61 -32.19 6.41
C PRO A 210 -1.15 -31.91 4.98
N GLY A 211 -1.87 -31.25 4.20
CA GLY A 211 -1.58 -30.86 2.83
C GLY A 211 -2.54 -29.78 2.36
N ALA A 212 -3.53 -29.43 3.16
CA ALA A 212 -4.41 -28.32 2.86
C ALA A 212 -3.63 -27.02 3.10
N VAL A 213 -3.25 -26.38 2.03
CA VAL A 213 -2.70 -25.03 2.02
C VAL A 213 -3.89 -24.11 1.93
N ILE A 214 -4.11 -23.26 2.94
CA ILE A 214 -4.94 -22.08 2.75
C ILE A 214 -4.10 -21.15 1.89
N PRO A 215 -4.54 -20.82 0.68
CA PRO A 215 -3.83 -19.82 -0.09
C PRO A 215 -3.93 -18.52 0.69
N VAL A 216 -2.85 -18.21 1.36
CA VAL A 216 -2.59 -16.88 1.83
C VAL A 216 -2.33 -16.09 0.58
N THR A 217 -3.23 -15.20 0.21
CA THR A 217 -2.88 -14.25 -0.81
C THR A 217 -1.61 -13.56 -0.38
N PRO A 218 -0.69 -13.32 -1.30
CA PRO A 218 0.48 -12.56 -1.00
C PRO A 218 0.06 -11.31 -0.23
N TYR A 219 0.84 -10.91 0.74
CA TYR A 219 0.62 -9.69 1.54
C TYR A 219 0.35 -8.45 0.71
N ILE A 220 0.57 -8.54 -0.58
CA ILE A 220 0.46 -7.51 -1.58
C ILE A 220 -0.84 -7.71 -2.34
N ASN A 221 -1.92 -7.32 -1.73
CA ASN A 221 -3.19 -7.10 -2.41
C ASN A 221 -3.39 -5.63 -2.77
N GLY A 222 -2.34 -4.96 -3.11
CA GLY A 222 -2.37 -3.56 -3.38
C GLY A 222 -1.34 -3.19 -4.42
N GLU A 223 -0.97 -1.97 -4.40
CA GLU A 223 -0.17 -1.31 -5.41
C GLU A 223 1.22 -1.00 -4.85
N VAL A 224 2.25 -1.22 -5.66
CA VAL A 224 3.61 -0.78 -5.32
C VAL A 224 3.67 0.74 -5.43
N LYS A 225 4.32 1.42 -4.46
CA LYS A 225 4.27 2.87 -4.37
C LYS A 225 5.63 3.56 -4.46
N GLN A 226 6.65 3.02 -3.81
CA GLN A 226 7.98 3.61 -3.80
C GLN A 226 9.02 2.57 -3.38
N PHE A 227 10.23 2.68 -3.95
CA PHE A 227 11.39 2.05 -3.32
C PHE A 227 11.83 2.86 -2.10
N VAL A 228 12.07 2.18 -0.99
CA VAL A 228 12.52 2.74 0.28
C VAL A 228 13.78 2.03 0.77
N HIS A 229 14.36 2.50 1.87
CA HIS A 229 15.62 1.98 2.42
C HIS A 229 16.75 2.02 1.38
N GLY A 230 16.77 3.12 0.60
CA GLY A 230 17.75 3.32 -0.45
C GLY A 230 17.63 2.35 -1.64
N GLY A 231 16.53 1.61 -1.76
CA GLY A 231 16.30 0.58 -2.77
C GLY A 231 16.21 -0.85 -2.19
N ALA A 232 16.42 -1.02 -0.88
CA ALA A 232 16.35 -2.33 -0.22
C ALA A 232 14.93 -2.70 0.28
N GLY A 233 13.93 -1.84 0.06
CA GLY A 233 12.55 -2.09 0.41
C GLY A 233 11.59 -1.51 -0.61
N ILE A 234 10.34 -1.97 -0.59
CA ILE A 234 9.25 -1.49 -1.45
C ILE A 234 8.05 -1.19 -0.59
N SER A 235 7.59 0.06 -0.61
CA SER A 235 6.31 0.41 0.01
C SER A 235 5.15 -0.03 -0.86
N VAL A 236 4.13 -0.58 -0.23
CA VAL A 236 2.93 -1.10 -0.89
C VAL A 236 1.68 -0.70 -0.11
N ALA A 237 0.61 -0.43 -0.84
CA ALA A 237 -0.71 -0.38 -0.24
C ALA A 237 -1.20 -1.81 -0.01
N GLY A 238 -1.35 -2.19 1.24
CA GLY A 238 -1.73 -3.55 1.62
C GLY A 238 -2.16 -3.59 3.07
N GLY A 239 -2.39 -4.74 3.63
CA GLY A 239 -2.71 -4.87 5.03
C GLY A 239 -2.11 -6.15 5.59
N LYS A 240 -1.49 -6.06 6.74
CA LYS A 240 -0.95 -7.20 7.47
C LYS A 240 -1.96 -7.72 8.49
N ASP A 241 -2.45 -6.84 9.33
CA ASP A 241 -3.24 -7.21 10.53
C ASP A 241 -4.70 -6.76 10.48
N LEU A 242 -5.05 -5.82 9.60
CA LEU A 242 -6.39 -5.25 9.49
C LEU A 242 -7.12 -5.66 8.21
N ALA A 243 -8.41 -5.54 8.21
CA ALA A 243 -9.24 -5.82 7.03
C ALA A 243 -9.24 -4.69 5.99
N THR A 244 -8.76 -3.53 6.36
CA THR A 244 -8.57 -2.36 5.49
C THR A 244 -7.12 -2.27 5.03
N ALA A 245 -6.88 -1.61 3.91
CA ALA A 245 -5.53 -1.40 3.43
C ALA A 245 -4.80 -0.36 4.29
N ASP A 246 -3.56 -0.64 4.57
CA ASP A 246 -2.59 0.22 5.22
C ASP A 246 -1.30 0.28 4.39
N SER A 247 -0.38 1.14 4.78
CA SER A 247 0.94 1.19 4.18
C SER A 247 1.86 0.16 4.83
N THR A 248 2.42 -0.71 4.01
CA THR A 248 3.39 -1.72 4.40
C THR A 248 4.67 -1.59 3.57
N VAL A 249 5.76 -2.12 4.06
CA VAL A 249 7.04 -2.17 3.35
C VAL A 249 7.53 -3.61 3.29
N ILE A 250 7.82 -4.07 2.07
CA ILE A 250 8.50 -5.35 1.85
C ILE A 250 10.00 -5.09 1.87
N ARG A 251 10.70 -5.76 2.78
CA ARG A 251 12.16 -5.75 2.84
C ARG A 251 12.73 -6.71 1.82
N LEU A 252 13.42 -6.19 0.81
CA LEU A 252 14.05 -7.03 -0.21
C LEU A 252 15.27 -7.80 0.32
N ASP A 253 15.95 -7.29 1.34
CA ASP A 253 17.12 -7.92 1.94
C ASP A 253 16.77 -9.13 2.82
N THR A 254 15.59 -9.14 3.44
CA THR A 254 15.17 -10.18 4.39
C THR A 254 13.91 -10.93 4.00
N GLY A 255 13.08 -10.36 3.12
CA GLY A 255 11.72 -10.84 2.82
C GLY A 255 10.70 -10.49 3.91
N ALA A 256 11.08 -9.72 4.93
CA ALA A 256 10.15 -9.31 5.98
C ALA A 256 9.14 -8.27 5.48
N LEU A 257 7.95 -8.29 6.06
CA LEU A 257 6.90 -7.30 5.84
C LEU A 257 6.74 -6.45 7.09
N ASP A 258 6.99 -5.15 6.96
CA ASP A 258 6.84 -4.15 8.01
C ASP A 258 5.59 -3.31 7.76
N GLN A 259 4.76 -3.08 8.78
CA GLN A 259 3.59 -2.21 8.70
C GLN A 259 3.95 -0.82 9.22
N TYR A 260 3.55 0.21 8.48
CA TYR A 260 3.92 1.61 8.73
C TYR A 260 2.74 2.48 9.15
N THR A 261 1.52 2.08 8.82
CA THR A 261 0.30 2.76 9.28
C THR A 261 -0.66 1.75 9.92
N TYR A 262 -1.44 2.24 10.90
CA TYR A 262 -2.37 1.42 11.67
C TYR A 262 -3.67 2.20 11.88
N THR A 263 -4.36 2.54 10.80
CA THR A 263 -5.64 3.22 10.94
C THR A 263 -6.81 2.25 10.78
N PRO A 264 -7.90 2.47 11.49
CA PRO A 264 -9.12 1.69 11.23
C PRO A 264 -9.74 2.02 9.87
N GLY A 265 -9.36 3.15 9.26
CA GLY A 265 -9.78 3.59 7.94
C GLY A 265 -8.97 2.95 6.81
N TYR A 266 -8.80 3.69 5.74
CA TYR A 266 -8.09 3.26 4.55
C TYR A 266 -6.87 4.15 4.32
N ASP A 267 -5.69 3.55 4.28
CA ASP A 267 -4.44 4.17 3.85
C ASP A 267 -3.97 3.48 2.57
N GLU A 268 -3.94 4.20 1.45
CA GLU A 268 -3.57 3.60 0.17
C GLU A 268 -2.06 3.70 -0.07
N THR A 269 -1.54 4.90 -0.03
CA THR A 269 -0.18 5.20 -0.46
C THR A 269 0.54 5.94 0.65
N THR A 270 1.77 5.53 0.93
CA THR A 270 2.73 6.35 1.67
C THR A 270 3.95 6.57 0.81
N ILE A 271 4.28 7.83 0.53
CA ILE A 271 5.53 8.24 -0.11
C ILE A 271 6.41 8.87 0.95
N PHE A 272 7.57 8.27 1.18
CA PHE A 272 8.52 8.63 2.21
C PHE A 272 9.40 9.79 1.75
N SER A 273 9.73 10.69 2.67
CA SER A 273 10.77 11.72 2.45
C SER A 273 12.14 11.07 2.19
N PRO A 274 13.10 11.80 1.61
CA PRO A 274 14.43 11.24 1.31
C PRO A 274 15.18 10.67 2.53
N ASP A 275 14.93 11.20 3.71
CA ASP A 275 15.48 10.72 4.99
C ASP A 275 14.59 9.65 5.67
N GLU A 276 13.47 9.30 5.05
CA GLU A 276 12.45 8.33 5.50
C GLU A 276 11.85 8.63 6.88
N LYS A 277 11.94 9.86 7.36
CA LYS A 277 11.35 10.25 8.66
C LYS A 277 9.94 10.77 8.54
N LEU A 278 9.60 11.39 7.41
CA LEU A 278 8.26 11.86 7.10
C LEU A 278 7.62 11.01 6.01
N GLY A 279 6.30 10.96 6.01
CA GLY A 279 5.51 10.34 4.95
C GLY A 279 4.36 11.24 4.51
N MET A 280 4.08 11.22 3.21
CA MET A 280 2.81 11.68 2.67
C MET A 280 1.91 10.46 2.49
N VAL A 281 0.80 10.42 3.20
CA VAL A 281 -0.13 9.27 3.20
C VAL A 281 -1.42 9.66 2.53
N MET A 282 -1.86 8.91 1.53
CA MET A 282 -3.22 9.01 1.01
C MET A 282 -4.18 8.24 1.93
N THR A 283 -5.06 8.94 2.63
CA THR A 283 -5.76 8.40 3.79
C THR A 283 -7.19 8.91 3.93
N THR A 284 -8.05 8.09 4.52
CA THR A 284 -9.40 8.49 4.96
C THR A 284 -9.46 8.97 6.42
N ARG A 285 -8.33 9.13 7.11
CA ARG A 285 -8.24 9.50 8.55
C ARG A 285 -9.05 10.75 8.91
N PHE A 286 -9.16 11.69 7.98
CA PHE A 286 -9.85 12.96 8.18
C PHE A 286 -11.24 12.99 7.53
N SER A 287 -11.72 11.85 7.06
CA SER A 287 -13.05 11.74 6.48
C SER A 287 -14.12 11.70 7.56
N ALA A 288 -15.22 12.40 7.31
CA ALA A 288 -16.44 12.30 8.14
C ALA A 288 -17.23 11.00 7.85
N ALA A 289 -17.02 10.39 6.68
CA ALA A 289 -17.61 9.10 6.34
C ALA A 289 -16.73 7.97 6.88
N THR A 290 -17.16 7.38 7.98
CA THR A 290 -16.38 6.38 8.74
C THR A 290 -16.73 4.94 8.39
N ASP A 291 -17.54 4.70 7.37
CA ASP A 291 -18.02 3.34 7.03
C ASP A 291 -16.88 2.35 6.80
N LEU A 292 -15.78 2.80 6.19
CA LEU A 292 -14.57 1.99 6.02
C LEU A 292 -13.89 1.66 7.35
N GLY A 293 -13.88 2.62 8.29
CA GLY A 293 -13.27 2.45 9.61
C GLY A 293 -13.88 1.30 10.40
N ILE A 294 -15.19 1.04 10.23
CA ILE A 294 -15.89 -0.06 10.92
C ILE A 294 -15.22 -1.41 10.64
N PHE A 295 -14.73 -1.62 9.42
CA PHE A 295 -14.10 -2.88 9.04
C PHE A 295 -12.71 -3.08 9.63
N GLY A 296 -12.01 -1.98 9.93
CA GLY A 296 -10.67 -2.01 10.51
C GLY A 296 -10.64 -1.99 12.04
N LEU A 297 -11.77 -1.69 12.72
CA LEU A 297 -11.79 -1.55 14.16
C LEU A 297 -11.61 -2.87 14.92
N MET A 298 -12.09 -3.99 14.38
CA MET A 298 -11.91 -5.28 15.03
C MET A 298 -10.68 -5.98 14.44
N PRO A 299 -9.61 -6.22 15.23
CA PRO A 299 -8.51 -7.07 14.80
C PRO A 299 -9.04 -8.43 14.36
N ARG A 300 -8.47 -8.98 13.30
CA ARG A 300 -8.83 -10.31 12.82
C ARG A 300 -7.63 -11.21 12.88
N PRO A 301 -7.79 -12.43 13.43
CA PRO A 301 -6.75 -13.42 13.34
C PRO A 301 -6.50 -13.71 11.85
N TYR A 302 -5.23 -13.79 11.46
CA TYR A 302 -4.80 -13.97 10.07
C TYR A 302 -5.33 -12.89 9.11
N GLY A 303 -5.39 -11.66 9.54
CA GLY A 303 -5.76 -10.44 8.84
C GLY A 303 -5.99 -10.56 7.34
N THR A 304 -5.05 -10.14 6.54
CA THR A 304 -5.18 -10.11 5.08
C THR A 304 -5.36 -11.47 4.43
N SER A 305 -4.72 -12.51 4.90
CA SER A 305 -4.72 -13.80 4.21
C SER A 305 -6.08 -14.49 4.17
N LEU A 306 -6.84 -14.41 5.25
CA LEU A 306 -8.21 -14.91 5.28
C LEU A 306 -9.26 -13.83 4.91
N ASN A 307 -8.87 -12.58 4.84
CA ASN A 307 -9.75 -11.45 4.54
C ASN A 307 -9.54 -10.83 3.16
N VAL A 308 -8.76 -11.48 2.31
CA VAL A 308 -8.38 -10.97 0.99
C VAL A 308 -9.50 -10.35 0.20
N ASN A 309 -10.65 -11.01 0.16
CA ASN A 309 -11.76 -10.47 -0.61
C ASN A 309 -12.38 -9.25 0.08
N LEU A 310 -12.48 -9.25 1.41
CA LEU A 310 -12.94 -8.07 2.12
C LEU A 310 -11.96 -6.91 1.92
N ASN A 311 -10.67 -7.15 2.08
CA ASN A 311 -9.63 -6.15 1.84
C ASN A 311 -9.70 -5.61 0.40
N ARG A 312 -9.82 -6.48 -0.61
CA ARG A 312 -10.00 -6.08 -2.01
C ARG A 312 -11.22 -5.18 -2.20
N TYR A 313 -12.36 -5.54 -1.62
CA TYR A 313 -13.57 -4.73 -1.72
C TYR A 313 -13.42 -3.39 -0.99
N MET A 314 -12.77 -3.37 0.15
CA MET A 314 -12.47 -2.15 0.89
C MET A 314 -11.54 -1.24 0.08
N TYR A 315 -10.48 -1.81 -0.50
CA TYR A 315 -9.57 -1.09 -1.39
C TYR A 315 -10.32 -0.48 -2.57
N THR A 316 -11.06 -1.30 -3.32
CA THR A 316 -11.81 -0.83 -4.49
C THR A 316 -12.86 0.22 -4.10
N HIS A 317 -13.52 0.06 -2.96
CA HIS A 317 -14.47 1.06 -2.44
C HIS A 317 -13.76 2.38 -2.11
N GLY A 318 -12.63 2.33 -1.42
CA GLY A 318 -11.81 3.52 -1.12
C GLY A 318 -11.44 4.28 -2.39
N VAL A 319 -10.86 3.60 -3.36
CA VAL A 319 -10.39 4.20 -4.62
C VAL A 319 -11.53 4.73 -5.49
N THR A 320 -12.64 3.99 -5.63
CA THR A 320 -13.69 4.32 -6.61
C THR A 320 -14.81 5.15 -6.04
N ALA A 321 -15.24 4.88 -4.82
CA ALA A 321 -16.39 5.53 -4.22
C ALA A 321 -16.00 6.67 -3.27
N VAL A 322 -15.12 6.42 -2.32
CA VAL A 322 -14.74 7.42 -1.30
C VAL A 322 -14.02 8.60 -1.94
N ARG A 323 -13.05 8.33 -2.84
CA ARG A 323 -12.35 9.38 -3.57
C ARG A 323 -13.29 10.26 -4.40
N GLY A 324 -14.32 9.67 -4.99
CA GLY A 324 -15.28 10.37 -5.85
C GLY A 324 -16.37 11.13 -5.10
N SER A 325 -16.76 10.69 -3.89
CA SER A 325 -17.91 11.26 -3.16
C SER A 325 -17.58 12.46 -2.30
N ARG A 326 -16.33 12.64 -1.92
CA ARG A 326 -15.86 13.65 -0.94
C ARG A 326 -16.34 13.48 0.49
N GLU A 327 -17.47 12.83 0.72
CA GLU A 327 -17.92 12.52 2.09
C GLU A 327 -16.94 11.61 2.81
N GLY A 328 -16.35 10.69 2.07
CA GLY A 328 -15.30 9.84 2.57
C GLY A 328 -13.93 10.22 2.01
N ASN A 329 -13.64 11.49 1.85
CA ASN A 329 -12.48 11.99 1.14
C ASN A 329 -11.18 11.28 1.47
N ILE A 330 -10.55 10.72 0.44
CA ILE A 330 -9.17 10.31 0.49
C ILE A 330 -8.32 11.54 0.16
N GLY A 331 -7.58 12.01 1.13
CA GLY A 331 -6.70 13.14 0.98
C GLY A 331 -5.30 12.85 1.50
N PRO A 332 -4.30 13.65 1.10
CA PRO A 332 -2.98 13.51 1.66
C PRO A 332 -2.92 14.00 3.11
N ALA A 333 -2.20 13.26 3.92
CA ALA A 333 -1.78 13.66 5.25
C ALA A 333 -0.26 13.60 5.36
N LEU A 334 0.33 14.55 6.06
CA LEU A 334 1.74 14.52 6.46
C LEU A 334 1.85 13.80 7.80
N VAL A 335 2.68 12.76 7.86
CA VAL A 335 2.88 11.94 9.06
C VAL A 335 4.34 11.82 9.43
N ASP A 336 4.62 11.80 10.72
CA ASP A 336 5.85 11.28 11.29
C ASP A 336 5.80 9.75 11.20
N ILE A 337 6.74 9.14 10.50
CA ILE A 337 6.76 7.71 10.21
C ILE A 337 6.89 6.87 11.47
N GLU A 338 7.76 7.26 12.41
CA GLU A 338 7.95 6.50 13.64
C GLU A 338 6.70 6.55 14.53
N ARG A 339 6.08 7.73 14.66
CA ARG A 339 4.81 7.86 15.39
C ARG A 339 3.69 7.09 14.71
N SER A 340 3.64 7.11 13.38
CA SER A 340 2.63 6.34 12.63
C SER A 340 2.75 4.83 12.87
N ARG A 341 3.97 4.33 13.09
CA ARG A 341 4.24 2.92 13.42
C ARG A 341 3.91 2.55 14.86
N MET A 342 4.16 3.47 15.79
CA MET A 342 4.17 3.18 17.23
C MET A 342 2.94 3.67 17.99
N GLU A 343 2.22 4.68 17.46
CA GLU A 343 1.09 5.32 18.15
C GLU A 343 -0.24 4.99 17.46
N PRO A 344 -1.01 4.01 17.93
CA PRO A 344 -2.34 3.76 17.42
C PRO A 344 -3.21 5.02 17.51
N GLY A 345 -3.86 5.39 16.41
CA GLY A 345 -4.69 6.60 16.36
C GLY A 345 -3.93 7.90 16.04
N TYR A 346 -2.62 7.85 15.80
CA TYR A 346 -1.90 9.02 15.29
C TYR A 346 -2.41 9.44 13.92
N LEU A 347 -2.88 10.66 13.78
CA LEU A 347 -3.51 11.15 12.54
C LEU A 347 -2.55 11.89 11.61
N GLY A 348 -1.50 12.52 12.15
CA GLY A 348 -0.66 13.43 11.38
C GLY A 348 -1.36 14.77 11.10
N THR A 349 -0.93 15.46 10.04
CA THR A 349 -1.45 16.76 9.62
C THR A 349 -2.24 16.61 8.33
N ASN A 350 -3.50 17.05 8.33
CA ASN A 350 -4.34 17.05 7.13
C ASN A 350 -3.85 18.08 6.12
N LEU A 351 -3.61 17.68 4.89
CA LEU A 351 -3.24 18.55 3.78
C LEU A 351 -4.38 18.76 2.76
N ALA A 352 -5.46 17.99 2.87
CA ALA A 352 -6.64 18.09 1.99
C ALA A 352 -7.65 19.12 2.54
N LEU A 353 -7.35 20.40 2.37
CA LEU A 353 -8.06 21.50 3.03
C LEU A 353 -9.29 22.01 2.26
N GLU A 354 -9.45 21.65 0.99
CA GLU A 354 -10.49 22.20 0.12
C GLU A 354 -11.44 21.10 -0.37
N GLU A 355 -12.73 21.22 -0.06
CA GLU A 355 -13.74 20.18 -0.27
C GLU A 355 -14.04 19.88 -1.75
N ASP A 356 -13.88 20.83 -2.66
CA ASP A 356 -14.14 20.62 -4.10
C ASP A 356 -13.04 19.83 -4.80
N TRP A 357 -11.88 19.69 -4.17
CA TRP A 357 -10.70 19.10 -4.81
C TRP A 357 -10.41 17.69 -4.28
N VAL A 358 -10.21 16.77 -5.20
CA VAL A 358 -9.93 15.37 -4.92
C VAL A 358 -8.49 15.04 -5.29
N TYR A 359 -7.77 14.45 -4.36
CA TYR A 359 -6.43 13.93 -4.57
C TYR A 359 -6.35 12.97 -5.77
N ARG A 360 -5.23 13.02 -6.49
CA ARG A 360 -4.81 12.08 -7.52
C ARG A 360 -3.37 11.62 -7.27
N SER A 361 -3.00 10.44 -7.77
CA SER A 361 -1.62 9.97 -7.81
C SER A 361 -0.88 10.58 -9.00
N PRO A 362 0.48 10.60 -8.98
CA PRO A 362 1.37 10.28 -7.86
C PRO A 362 1.62 11.46 -6.92
N MET A 363 2.16 11.16 -5.73
CA MET A 363 2.79 12.15 -4.83
C MET A 363 4.31 12.03 -4.95
N GLU A 364 5.01 13.15 -4.77
CA GLU A 364 6.48 13.18 -4.87
C GLU A 364 7.08 14.14 -3.84
N TRP A 365 8.23 13.77 -3.27
CA TRP A 365 9.04 14.63 -2.42
C TRP A 365 10.15 15.31 -3.20
N SER A 366 10.48 16.53 -2.79
CA SER A 366 11.73 17.17 -3.23
C SER A 366 12.95 16.44 -2.67
N HIS A 367 14.05 16.49 -3.40
CA HIS A 367 15.29 15.81 -3.01
C HIS A 367 15.89 16.33 -1.69
N ASP A 368 15.59 17.58 -1.33
CA ASP A 368 16.01 18.17 -0.06
C ASP A 368 15.04 17.85 1.11
N GLY A 369 13.95 17.12 0.85
CA GLY A 369 12.97 16.70 1.86
C GLY A 369 12.13 17.83 2.48
N LYS A 370 12.14 19.03 1.90
CA LYS A 370 11.42 20.20 2.43
C LYS A 370 10.10 20.48 1.75
N MET A 371 9.88 19.88 0.58
CA MET A 371 8.64 20.06 -0.19
C MET A 371 8.12 18.70 -0.65
N ALA A 372 6.80 18.65 -0.87
CA ALA A 372 6.19 17.56 -1.62
C ALA A 372 5.07 18.09 -2.50
N ALA A 373 4.78 17.37 -3.58
CA ALA A 373 3.77 17.76 -4.55
C ALA A 373 2.77 16.63 -4.82
N TRP A 374 1.52 17.01 -5.13
CA TRP A 374 0.48 16.07 -5.56
C TRP A 374 -0.51 16.74 -6.49
N PRO A 375 -1.12 16.01 -7.42
CA PRO A 375 -2.21 16.51 -8.25
C PRO A 375 -3.57 16.39 -7.55
N GLU A 376 -4.46 17.35 -7.88
CA GLU A 376 -5.86 17.32 -7.49
C GLU A 376 -6.76 17.57 -8.71
N LEU A 377 -7.96 16.96 -8.69
CA LEU A 377 -9.01 17.14 -9.69
C LEU A 377 -10.20 17.82 -9.03
N SER A 378 -10.71 18.89 -9.65
CA SER A 378 -11.94 19.54 -9.23
C SER A 378 -13.16 18.68 -9.52
N GLN A 379 -14.06 18.58 -8.56
CA GLN A 379 -15.37 17.93 -8.73
C GLN A 379 -16.38 18.84 -9.45
N SER A 380 -16.21 20.16 -9.36
CA SER A 380 -17.05 21.13 -10.06
C SER A 380 -16.67 21.30 -11.54
N GLY A 381 -15.57 20.66 -12.00
CA GLY A 381 -15.13 20.68 -13.39
C GLY A 381 -14.17 21.81 -13.74
N GLU A 382 -13.55 22.45 -12.76
CA GLU A 382 -12.54 23.50 -12.96
C GLU A 382 -11.20 22.96 -13.52
N GLY A 383 -11.05 21.63 -13.66
CA GLY A 383 -9.86 20.98 -14.19
C GLY A 383 -8.99 20.34 -13.12
N THR A 384 -7.68 20.35 -13.35
CA THR A 384 -6.67 19.79 -12.44
C THR A 384 -5.69 20.86 -11.97
N ARG A 385 -5.10 20.65 -10.79
CA ARG A 385 -4.03 21.50 -10.26
C ARG A 385 -2.97 20.65 -9.58
N ILE A 386 -1.79 21.20 -9.41
CA ILE A 386 -0.74 20.62 -8.57
C ILE A 386 -0.67 21.40 -7.28
N ARG A 387 -0.69 20.69 -6.16
CA ARG A 387 -0.46 21.27 -4.83
C ARG A 387 0.99 21.02 -4.43
N ILE A 388 1.51 21.95 -3.69
CA ILE A 388 2.84 21.86 -3.08
C ILE A 388 2.69 22.12 -1.59
N VAL A 389 3.19 21.21 -0.77
CA VAL A 389 3.44 21.48 0.65
C VAL A 389 4.88 21.89 0.82
N GLU A 390 5.11 22.93 1.62
CA GLU A 390 6.42 23.41 2.02
C GLU A 390 6.54 23.36 3.56
N LEU A 391 7.70 22.90 4.02
CA LEU A 391 8.04 22.73 5.44
C LEU A 391 9.24 23.63 5.78
N PRO A 392 9.03 24.96 5.89
CA PRO A 392 10.13 25.93 5.99
C PRO A 392 10.97 25.78 7.27
N ASP A 393 10.36 25.32 8.34
CA ASP A 393 11.02 25.16 9.65
C ASP A 393 11.61 23.75 9.85
N TYR A 394 11.22 22.80 9.00
CA TYR A 394 11.71 21.41 9.11
C TYR A 394 13.18 21.32 8.67
N VAL A 395 13.95 20.61 9.46
CA VAL A 395 15.35 20.28 9.16
C VAL A 395 15.45 18.81 8.83
N PRO A 396 15.43 18.44 7.54
CA PRO A 396 15.58 17.05 7.12
C PRO A 396 16.89 16.44 7.60
N GLY A 397 16.87 15.13 7.83
CA GLY A 397 18.08 14.34 8.02
C GLY A 397 18.82 14.13 6.70
N GLU A 398 19.96 13.42 6.77
CA GLU A 398 20.64 12.98 5.54
C GLU A 398 19.73 11.99 4.79
N PRO A 399 19.64 12.11 3.47
CA PRO A 399 18.93 11.14 2.64
C PRO A 399 19.46 9.72 2.86
N VAL A 400 18.58 8.74 2.83
CA VAL A 400 18.98 7.33 2.92
C VAL A 400 19.88 6.97 1.75
N PRO A 401 21.09 6.44 1.99
CA PRO A 401 22.02 6.14 0.91
C PRO A 401 21.47 5.11 -0.07
N THR A 402 21.63 5.38 -1.36
CA THR A 402 21.24 4.43 -2.43
C THR A 402 22.08 3.16 -2.35
N VAL A 403 21.43 2.01 -2.47
CA VAL A 403 22.07 0.70 -2.62
C VAL A 403 21.57 0.01 -3.87
N ASP A 404 22.34 -0.93 -4.40
CA ASP A 404 21.81 -1.87 -5.40
C ASP A 404 20.66 -2.67 -4.77
N SER A 405 19.50 -2.72 -5.44
CA SER A 405 18.33 -3.40 -4.89
C SER A 405 18.61 -4.90 -4.71
N PRO A 406 18.46 -5.44 -3.50
CA PRO A 406 18.75 -6.84 -3.23
C PRO A 406 17.77 -7.78 -3.95
N VAL A 407 18.22 -8.99 -4.25
CA VAL A 407 17.33 -10.09 -4.61
C VAL A 407 16.67 -10.63 -3.36
N MET A 408 15.36 -10.52 -3.27
CA MET A 408 14.60 -10.95 -2.09
C MET A 408 14.77 -12.47 -1.84
N PRO A 409 15.11 -12.89 -0.62
CA PRO A 409 15.13 -14.30 -0.24
C PRO A 409 13.77 -14.97 -0.50
N GLY A 410 13.79 -16.16 -1.11
CA GLY A 410 12.57 -16.89 -1.44
C GLY A 410 11.84 -16.40 -2.70
N SER A 411 12.26 -15.28 -3.32
CA SER A 411 11.74 -14.88 -4.62
C SER A 411 12.10 -15.92 -5.70
N THR A 412 11.26 -16.06 -6.71
CA THR A 412 11.44 -17.00 -7.81
C THR A 412 11.42 -16.30 -9.16
N ASN A 413 12.24 -16.78 -10.09
CA ASN A 413 12.18 -16.41 -11.50
C ASN A 413 11.31 -17.36 -12.33
N ASP A 414 10.68 -18.33 -11.68
CA ASP A 414 9.69 -19.21 -12.30
C ASP A 414 8.36 -18.45 -12.39
N LEU A 415 8.12 -17.85 -13.54
CA LEU A 415 6.93 -17.02 -13.76
C LEU A 415 5.65 -17.85 -13.85
N ASP A 416 5.73 -19.15 -14.03
CA ASP A 416 4.56 -20.05 -13.94
C ASP A 416 3.97 -20.04 -12.51
N LYS A 417 4.78 -19.74 -11.51
CA LYS A 417 4.30 -19.49 -10.13
C LYS A 417 3.27 -18.38 -10.06
N ALA A 418 3.34 -17.39 -10.95
CA ALA A 418 2.34 -16.34 -11.05
C ALA A 418 0.93 -16.90 -11.26
N TYR A 419 0.81 -18.01 -11.93
CA TYR A 419 -0.46 -18.65 -12.27
C TYR A 419 -0.96 -19.62 -11.19
N GLU A 420 -0.07 -20.18 -10.39
CA GLU A 420 -0.44 -21.03 -9.26
C GLU A 420 -1.31 -20.29 -8.25
N PHE A 421 -1.13 -18.98 -8.11
CA PHE A 421 -1.95 -18.14 -7.24
C PHE A 421 -3.44 -18.12 -7.62
N GLN A 422 -3.77 -18.24 -8.89
CA GLN A 422 -5.17 -18.28 -9.32
C GLN A 422 -5.78 -19.67 -9.09
N ASP A 423 -5.03 -20.72 -9.33
CA ASP A 423 -5.52 -22.09 -9.14
C ASP A 423 -5.72 -22.43 -7.67
N LEU A 424 -4.86 -21.91 -6.79
CA LEU A 424 -4.98 -22.07 -5.34
C LEU A 424 -6.22 -21.37 -4.73
N GLN A 425 -6.85 -20.45 -5.46
CA GLN A 425 -8.03 -19.72 -5.00
C GLN A 425 -9.37 -20.39 -5.35
N GLN A 426 -9.41 -21.64 -5.81
CA GLN A 426 -10.66 -22.19 -6.34
C GLN A 426 -11.67 -22.58 -5.25
N ASN A 427 -11.43 -23.65 -4.54
CA ASN A 427 -12.32 -24.10 -3.46
C ASN A 427 -11.49 -24.54 -2.27
N ILE A 428 -11.83 -24.03 -1.11
CA ILE A 428 -11.13 -24.30 0.15
C ILE A 428 -12.15 -24.72 1.19
N ASP A 429 -11.85 -25.73 1.96
CA ASP A 429 -12.64 -26.16 3.11
C ASP A 429 -11.65 -26.70 4.15
N VAL A 430 -11.27 -25.86 5.11
CA VAL A 430 -10.21 -26.16 6.08
C VAL A 430 -10.58 -25.71 7.47
N ILE A 431 -9.94 -26.34 8.46
CA ILE A 431 -9.99 -25.95 9.86
C ILE A 431 -8.60 -25.42 10.24
N VAL A 432 -8.58 -24.26 10.89
CA VAL A 432 -7.36 -23.64 11.42
C VAL A 432 -7.48 -23.61 12.94
N TYR A 433 -6.61 -24.31 13.63
CA TYR A 433 -6.59 -24.31 15.09
C TYR A 433 -5.84 -23.09 15.63
N GLY A 434 -6.41 -22.46 16.65
CA GLY A 434 -5.72 -21.42 17.40
C GLY A 434 -4.54 -21.98 18.18
N LYS A 435 -3.46 -21.20 18.30
CA LYS A 435 -2.26 -21.60 19.06
C LYS A 435 -2.55 -21.82 20.56
N HIS A 436 -3.56 -21.11 21.09
CA HIS A 436 -3.95 -21.20 22.50
C HIS A 436 -5.29 -21.93 22.71
N SER A 437 -6.28 -21.65 21.86
CA SER A 437 -7.59 -22.32 21.97
C SER A 437 -8.38 -22.30 20.67
N GLY A 438 -9.37 -23.17 20.59
CA GLY A 438 -10.40 -23.18 19.58
C GLY A 438 -9.93 -23.37 18.15
N TYR A 439 -10.80 -23.02 17.21
CA TYR A 439 -10.51 -23.16 15.78
C TYR A 439 -11.39 -22.24 14.94
N ILE A 440 -10.94 -22.00 13.69
CA ILE A 440 -11.72 -21.36 12.63
C ILE A 440 -12.03 -22.42 11.57
N THR A 441 -13.28 -22.51 11.13
CA THR A 441 -13.59 -23.15 9.85
C THR A 441 -13.53 -22.09 8.76
N PHE A 442 -12.77 -22.34 7.71
CA PHE A 442 -12.70 -21.47 6.56
C PHE A 442 -13.15 -22.21 5.31
N LYS A 443 -14.17 -21.68 4.66
CA LYS A 443 -14.69 -22.24 3.42
C LYS A 443 -14.75 -21.18 2.34
N GLN A 444 -14.11 -21.48 1.22
CA GLN A 444 -14.19 -20.68 0.00
C GLN A 444 -14.79 -21.53 -1.10
N THR A 445 -15.78 -20.99 -1.79
CA THR A 445 -16.36 -21.61 -2.96
C THR A 445 -16.35 -20.60 -4.11
N LYS A 446 -15.64 -20.93 -5.18
CA LYS A 446 -15.57 -20.11 -6.39
C LYS A 446 -16.57 -20.65 -7.43
N THR A 447 -17.47 -19.81 -7.91
CA THR A 447 -18.50 -20.18 -8.90
C THR A 447 -18.27 -19.54 -10.26
N GLY A 448 -17.05 -19.08 -10.52
CA GLY A 448 -16.60 -18.42 -11.73
C GLY A 448 -15.50 -17.41 -11.44
N ILE A 449 -14.97 -16.76 -12.47
CA ILE A 449 -13.89 -15.76 -12.34
C ILE A 449 -14.30 -14.60 -11.45
N THR A 450 -15.57 -14.19 -11.50
CA THR A 450 -16.06 -12.98 -10.83
C THR A 450 -16.91 -13.25 -9.60
N ARG A 451 -17.14 -14.51 -9.22
CA ARG A 451 -18.05 -14.87 -8.12
C ARG A 451 -17.43 -15.89 -7.18
N SER A 452 -17.49 -15.58 -5.90
CA SER A 452 -17.06 -16.48 -4.83
C SER A 452 -17.82 -16.23 -3.54
N THR A 453 -17.87 -17.26 -2.69
CA THR A 453 -18.35 -17.15 -1.31
C THR A 453 -17.21 -17.49 -0.38
N HIS A 454 -17.00 -16.66 0.61
CA HIS A 454 -16.00 -16.87 1.67
C HIS A 454 -16.74 -16.87 2.99
N GLU A 455 -16.60 -17.94 3.75
CA GLU A 455 -17.23 -18.12 5.04
C GLU A 455 -16.17 -18.46 6.07
N LYS A 456 -16.11 -17.71 7.16
CA LYS A 456 -15.30 -18.00 8.33
C LYS A 456 -16.21 -18.13 9.54
N ARG A 457 -16.01 -19.19 10.33
CA ARG A 457 -16.69 -19.37 11.62
C ARG A 457 -15.64 -19.59 12.69
N TYR A 458 -15.77 -18.85 13.75
CA TYR A 458 -14.87 -18.85 14.89
C TYR A 458 -15.51 -19.63 16.04
N PHE A 459 -14.75 -20.52 16.65
CA PHE A 459 -15.17 -21.39 17.76
C PHE A 459 -14.14 -21.31 18.88
N ASP A 460 -14.32 -20.41 19.83
CA ASP A 460 -13.41 -20.11 20.92
C ASP A 460 -11.94 -19.94 20.47
N PHE A 461 -11.79 -19.37 19.27
CA PHE A 461 -10.48 -19.24 18.60
C PHE A 461 -9.63 -18.17 19.29
N SER A 462 -8.39 -18.54 19.65
CA SER A 462 -7.39 -17.62 20.17
C SER A 462 -5.97 -18.05 19.77
N ASP A 463 -5.17 -17.08 19.30
CA ASP A 463 -3.75 -17.27 18.97
C ASP A 463 -2.83 -16.73 20.08
N ASP A 464 -3.27 -15.72 20.81
CA ASP A 464 -2.49 -15.02 21.83
C ASP A 464 -2.84 -15.41 23.27
N GLY A 465 -3.93 -16.15 23.45
CA GLY A 465 -4.43 -16.56 24.78
C GLY A 465 -5.27 -15.51 25.50
N ASP A 466 -5.41 -14.31 24.92
CA ASP A 466 -6.23 -13.21 25.45
C ASP A 466 -7.47 -12.98 24.60
N ALA A 467 -7.29 -12.63 23.32
CA ALA A 467 -8.39 -12.38 22.39
C ALA A 467 -9.05 -13.70 21.97
N VAL A 468 -10.33 -13.91 22.37
CA VAL A 468 -11.10 -15.10 22.03
C VAL A 468 -12.26 -14.73 21.13
N TYR A 469 -12.27 -15.28 19.92
CA TYR A 469 -13.26 -15.02 18.87
C TYR A 469 -14.33 -16.10 18.80
N ASN A 470 -15.59 -15.68 18.72
CA ASN A 470 -16.74 -16.51 18.44
C ASN A 470 -17.65 -15.87 17.40
N GLY A 471 -18.32 -16.67 16.56
CA GLY A 471 -19.27 -16.17 15.58
C GLY A 471 -18.87 -16.46 14.14
N ALA A 472 -19.32 -15.64 13.22
CA ALA A 472 -19.09 -15.87 11.80
C ALA A 472 -19.01 -14.58 10.99
N GLU A 473 -18.27 -14.64 9.88
CA GLU A 473 -18.32 -13.66 8.82
C GLU A 473 -18.44 -14.36 7.45
N ILE A 474 -19.22 -13.76 6.57
CA ILE A 474 -19.50 -14.32 5.25
C ILE A 474 -19.43 -13.21 4.20
N MET A 475 -18.65 -13.43 3.17
CA MET A 475 -18.59 -12.56 1.98
C MET A 475 -19.12 -13.32 0.77
N ASN A 476 -20.22 -12.84 0.20
CA ASN A 476 -20.70 -13.27 -1.12
C ASN A 476 -20.20 -12.24 -2.15
N ALA A 477 -19.08 -12.55 -2.77
CA ALA A 477 -18.39 -11.68 -3.70
C ALA A 477 -18.97 -11.83 -5.12
N ASN A 478 -19.20 -10.70 -5.79
CA ASN A 478 -19.58 -10.60 -7.19
C ASN A 478 -18.97 -9.34 -7.80
N LEU A 479 -17.85 -9.46 -8.51
CA LEU A 479 -17.14 -8.34 -9.09
C LEU A 479 -17.96 -7.54 -10.13
N THR A 480 -18.89 -8.20 -10.82
CA THR A 480 -19.72 -7.58 -11.86
C THR A 480 -21.12 -7.17 -11.38
N GLY A 481 -21.39 -7.31 -10.09
CA GLY A 481 -22.67 -6.98 -9.48
C GLY A 481 -22.52 -6.67 -8.00
N ASN A 482 -23.61 -6.74 -7.26
CA ASN A 482 -23.54 -6.46 -5.84
C ASN A 482 -22.88 -7.61 -5.07
N SER A 483 -21.98 -7.25 -4.17
CA SER A 483 -21.37 -8.15 -3.18
C SER A 483 -21.94 -7.88 -1.81
N VAL A 484 -22.12 -8.92 -1.01
CA VAL A 484 -22.71 -8.80 0.33
C VAL A 484 -21.76 -9.39 1.36
N TYR A 485 -21.39 -8.58 2.33
CA TYR A 485 -20.65 -9.00 3.51
C TYR A 485 -21.57 -8.97 4.75
N THR A 486 -21.49 -10.01 5.55
CA THR A 486 -22.17 -10.09 6.84
C THR A 486 -21.19 -10.56 7.91
N ALA A 487 -21.26 -9.95 9.09
CA ALA A 487 -20.49 -10.37 10.26
C ALA A 487 -21.40 -10.41 11.50
N ASP A 488 -21.20 -11.40 12.33
CA ASP A 488 -21.73 -11.51 13.69
C ASP A 488 -20.62 -12.19 14.51
N ILE A 489 -19.71 -11.38 15.05
CA ILE A 489 -18.51 -11.82 15.75
C ILE A 489 -18.51 -11.22 17.14
N THR A 490 -18.21 -12.02 18.14
CA THR A 490 -17.95 -11.59 19.52
C THR A 490 -16.49 -11.83 19.83
N LEU A 491 -15.84 -10.82 20.38
CA LEU A 491 -14.50 -10.87 20.91
C LEU A 491 -14.58 -10.74 22.44
N THR A 492 -13.89 -11.62 23.15
CA THR A 492 -13.73 -11.56 24.60
C THR A 492 -12.26 -11.55 24.96
N GLY A 493 -11.91 -11.14 26.16
CA GLY A 493 -10.53 -10.97 26.62
C GLY A 493 -10.32 -9.58 27.21
N SER A 494 -9.08 -9.08 27.15
CA SER A 494 -8.73 -7.74 27.67
C SER A 494 -9.35 -6.59 26.88
N LYS A 495 -9.73 -6.84 25.61
CA LYS A 495 -10.40 -5.88 24.71
C LYS A 495 -11.68 -6.50 24.15
N PRO A 496 -12.75 -6.62 24.96
CA PRO A 496 -13.98 -7.23 24.52
C PRO A 496 -14.69 -6.35 23.48
N GLY A 497 -15.40 -6.99 22.56
CA GLY A 497 -16.14 -6.29 21.51
C GLY A 497 -17.14 -7.18 20.79
N VAL A 498 -18.05 -6.55 20.09
CA VAL A 498 -19.01 -7.20 19.20
C VAL A 498 -19.02 -6.50 17.85
N MET A 499 -18.92 -7.27 16.78
CA MET A 499 -19.09 -6.77 15.43
C MET A 499 -20.31 -7.43 14.81
N LYS A 500 -21.36 -6.64 14.62
CA LYS A 500 -22.59 -7.11 13.98
C LYS A 500 -22.97 -6.15 12.86
N LEU A 501 -22.82 -6.60 11.62
CA LEU A 501 -23.10 -5.75 10.47
C LEU A 501 -23.49 -6.54 9.23
N LYS A 502 -24.13 -5.84 8.29
CA LYS A 502 -24.31 -6.25 6.91
C LYS A 502 -23.95 -5.07 6.01
N ALA A 503 -23.06 -5.29 5.07
CA ALA A 503 -22.68 -4.31 4.05
C ALA A 503 -22.96 -4.86 2.65
N THR A 504 -23.41 -4.00 1.76
CA THR A 504 -23.59 -4.31 0.35
C THR A 504 -22.70 -3.37 -0.46
N PHE A 505 -21.79 -3.93 -1.23
CA PHE A 505 -20.91 -3.21 -2.14
C PHE A 505 -21.47 -3.28 -3.55
N GLY A 506 -21.43 -2.18 -4.29
CA GLY A 506 -21.76 -2.16 -5.72
C GLY A 506 -20.73 -2.94 -6.56
N ALA A 507 -20.99 -3.02 -7.85
CA ALA A 507 -20.07 -3.63 -8.81
C ALA A 507 -18.69 -2.94 -8.74
N LEU A 508 -17.62 -3.73 -8.78
CA LEU A 508 -16.24 -3.26 -8.68
C LEU A 508 -15.97 -2.37 -7.46
N GLY A 509 -16.64 -2.67 -6.32
CA GLY A 509 -16.46 -1.89 -5.10
C GLY A 509 -17.16 -0.53 -5.10
N GLY A 510 -18.18 -0.34 -5.92
CA GLY A 510 -19.02 0.87 -5.88
C GLY A 510 -19.54 1.16 -4.47
N PRO A 511 -20.32 2.24 -4.25
CA PRO A 511 -20.67 2.71 -2.91
C PRO A 511 -21.15 1.57 -2.02
N ALA A 512 -20.55 1.45 -0.85
CA ALA A 512 -21.00 0.50 0.15
C ALA A 512 -22.22 1.08 0.87
N VAL A 513 -23.25 0.26 1.04
CA VAL A 513 -24.42 0.59 1.86
C VAL A 513 -24.44 -0.36 3.04
N VAL A 514 -24.24 0.17 4.23
CA VAL A 514 -24.41 -0.58 5.49
C VAL A 514 -25.88 -0.60 5.83
N THR A 515 -26.53 -1.76 5.70
CA THR A 515 -28.00 -1.89 5.77
C THR A 515 -28.55 -2.52 7.05
N ALA A 516 -27.71 -2.97 7.96
CA ALA A 516 -28.12 -3.43 9.28
C ALA A 516 -27.47 -2.54 10.33
N PRO A 517 -28.02 -2.43 11.57
CA PRO A 517 -27.35 -1.66 12.58
C PRO A 517 -25.93 -2.20 12.73
N ALA A 518 -24.98 -1.46 12.20
CA ALA A 518 -23.59 -1.71 12.50
C ALA A 518 -23.44 -1.35 13.98
N GLN A 519 -23.37 -2.36 14.83
CA GLN A 519 -22.97 -2.17 16.20
C GLN A 519 -21.56 -2.71 16.32
N LEU A 520 -20.62 -1.80 16.46
CA LEU A 520 -19.32 -2.11 16.98
C LEU A 520 -19.27 -1.54 18.39
N ILE A 521 -19.28 -2.42 19.38
CA ILE A 521 -19.14 -2.04 20.78
C ILE A 521 -17.76 -2.51 21.18
N PHE A 522 -16.83 -1.58 21.34
CA PHE A 522 -15.63 -1.79 22.12
C PHE A 522 -15.91 -1.25 23.51
N ASP A 523 -15.74 -2.09 24.50
CA ASP A 523 -15.77 -1.66 25.89
C ASP A 523 -14.39 -1.12 26.24
N GLU A 524 -14.21 0.20 26.11
CA GLU A 524 -12.96 0.87 26.50
C GLU A 524 -12.78 0.92 28.03
N ASP A 525 -13.86 0.67 28.78
CA ASP A 525 -13.87 0.80 30.26
C ASP A 525 -13.45 -0.51 30.97
N ALA A 526 -13.16 -1.59 30.27
CA ALA A 526 -12.75 -2.85 30.90
C ALA A 526 -11.29 -2.83 31.45
N SER A 527 -10.55 -1.72 31.28
CA SER A 527 -9.25 -1.49 31.90
C SER A 527 -9.37 -0.65 33.17
N GLY A 528 -10.02 -1.22 34.19
CA GLY A 528 -10.05 -0.66 35.54
C GLY A 528 -8.81 -1.02 36.35
#